data_7cf2d1b74213133dca2cbaa880aac11e
#
_entry.id   7cf2d1b74213133dca2cbaa880aac11e
#
_cell.length_a   1.000
_cell.length_b   1.000
_cell.length_c   1.000
_cell.angle_alpha   90.00
_cell.angle_beta   90.00
_cell.angle_gamma   90.00
#
_symmetry.space_group_name_H-M   'P 1'
#
loop_
_entity.id
_entity.type
_entity.pdbx_description
1 polymer ?
#
loop_
_entity_poly.entity_id
_entity_poly.type
_entity_poly.pdbx_seq_one_letter_code
_entity_poly.pdbx_strand_id
1 'polypeptide(L)'
;MKTRTPILITMLLLWSVFCSEAKAQKPEELLTKANELYNESAYDSALVVYESILNKGYSSASLYYNIGNTYYKLRNYPFAILYYEKSLKLDPKNEDTQHNLEIATAFVSDKIEAVPELFIKTWWNNLSNIFSANTWATMSLVITGLFFACLFLYLTARTRALKKSMFFTSLILIIITT
;
A
#
# COMPACT_ATOMS: atom_id res chain seq x y z
N MET A 1 -34.98 24.52 42.66
CA MET A 1 -34.22 24.13 41.46
C MET A 1 -32.76 24.58 41.58
N LYS A 2 -32.02 24.10 42.55
CA LYS A 2 -30.59 24.45 42.76
C LYS A 2 -29.89 23.17 43.15
N THR A 3 -29.18 22.47 42.24
CA THR A 3 -28.04 21.57 42.55
C THR A 3 -27.70 20.59 41.38
N ARG A 4 -28.24 20.77 40.17
CA ARG A 4 -27.89 19.86 39.07
C ARG A 4 -26.69 20.30 38.22
N THR A 5 -26.33 21.59 38.28
CA THR A 5 -25.19 22.17 37.54
C THR A 5 -23.80 21.70 38.01
N PRO A 6 -23.52 21.55 39.35
CA PRO A 6 -22.19 21.10 39.77
C PRO A 6 -21.91 19.65 39.42
N ILE A 7 -22.94 18.79 39.40
CA ILE A 7 -22.79 17.36 39.06
C ILE A 7 -22.43 17.17 37.56
N LEU A 8 -23.04 17.98 36.68
CA LEU A 8 -22.71 17.96 35.26
C LEU A 8 -21.29 18.45 34.96
N ILE A 9 -20.84 19.48 35.67
CA ILE A 9 -19.48 20.00 35.52
C ILE A 9 -18.44 19.01 36.05
N THR A 10 -18.71 18.34 37.18
CA THR A 10 -17.80 17.30 37.70
C THR A 10 -17.77 16.06 36.83
N MET A 11 -18.87 15.63 36.18
CA MET A 11 -18.89 14.57 35.21
C MET A 11 -18.11 14.94 33.92
N LEU A 12 -18.22 16.17 33.45
CA LEU A 12 -17.45 16.66 32.27
C LEU A 12 -15.94 16.73 32.58
N LEU A 13 -15.55 17.14 33.80
CA LEU A 13 -14.15 17.14 34.24
C LEU A 13 -13.59 15.73 34.43
N LEU A 14 -14.40 14.80 34.92
CA LEU A 14 -14.01 13.37 35.00
C LEU A 14 -13.88 12.75 33.64
N TRP A 15 -14.70 13.12 32.65
CA TRP A 15 -14.56 12.61 31.26
C TRP A 15 -13.29 13.14 30.59
N SER A 16 -12.88 14.38 30.85
CA SER A 16 -11.64 14.93 30.29
C SER A 16 -10.37 14.24 30.83
N VAL A 17 -10.41 13.69 32.03
CA VAL A 17 -9.29 12.93 32.62
C VAL A 17 -9.20 11.50 32.05
N PHE A 18 -10.33 10.93 31.58
CA PHE A 18 -10.34 9.61 30.91
C PHE A 18 -9.93 9.65 29.43
N CYS A 19 -9.88 10.82 28.80
CA CYS A 19 -9.20 11.02 27.51
C CYS A 19 -7.68 11.16 27.69
N SER A 20 -7.06 10.29 28.48
CA SER A 20 -5.63 10.04 28.35
C SER A 20 -5.40 9.52 26.95
N GLU A 21 -4.94 10.38 26.07
CA GLU A 21 -4.38 9.98 24.78
C GLU A 21 -3.32 8.92 25.07
N ALA A 22 -3.69 7.65 24.88
CA ALA A 22 -2.70 6.62 24.65
C ALA A 22 -1.90 7.14 23.45
N LYS A 23 -0.68 7.63 23.68
CA LYS A 23 0.25 8.03 22.62
C LYS A 23 0.47 6.77 21.77
N ALA A 24 -0.41 6.56 20.79
CA ALA A 24 -0.20 5.54 19.79
C ALA A 24 1.11 5.94 19.10
N GLN A 25 2.15 5.15 19.31
CA GLN A 25 3.43 5.36 18.64
C GLN A 25 3.17 5.48 17.14
N LYS A 26 3.66 6.56 16.56
CA LYS A 26 3.51 6.79 15.12
C LYS A 26 4.19 5.66 14.36
N PRO A 27 3.64 5.22 13.22
CA PRO A 27 4.23 4.15 12.41
C PRO A 27 5.69 4.42 12.05
N GLU A 28 6.05 5.68 11.83
CA GLU A 28 7.40 6.12 11.51
C GLU A 28 8.39 5.89 12.67
N GLU A 29 7.96 6.14 13.91
CA GLU A 29 8.79 5.90 15.11
C GLU A 29 9.03 4.39 15.31
N LEU A 30 8.00 3.59 15.07
CA LEU A 30 8.13 2.12 15.13
C LEU A 30 9.02 1.60 14.03
N LEU A 31 8.92 2.14 12.81
CA LEU A 31 9.77 1.75 11.68
C LEU A 31 11.25 2.08 11.97
N THR A 32 11.52 3.27 12.50
CA THR A 32 12.88 3.67 12.90
C THR A 32 13.44 2.72 13.96
N LYS A 33 12.66 2.43 15.01
CA LYS A 33 13.04 1.48 16.05
C LYS A 33 13.31 0.07 15.51
N ALA A 34 12.48 -0.42 14.60
CA ALA A 34 12.67 -1.71 13.98
C ALA A 34 13.95 -1.77 13.13
N ASN A 35 14.26 -0.70 12.40
CA ASN A 35 15.49 -0.57 11.62
C ASN A 35 16.74 -0.52 12.52
N GLU A 36 16.67 0.16 13.65
CA GLU A 36 17.74 0.19 14.65
C GLU A 36 18.03 -1.21 15.17
N LEU A 37 17.00 -1.94 15.62
CA LEU A 37 17.13 -3.33 16.07
C LEU A 37 17.68 -4.25 14.98
N TYR A 38 17.29 -4.06 13.73
CA TYR A 38 17.84 -4.79 12.60
C TYR A 38 19.34 -4.53 12.43
N ASN A 39 19.76 -3.27 12.51
CA ASN A 39 21.17 -2.87 12.39
C ASN A 39 22.02 -3.40 13.56
N GLU A 40 21.43 -3.54 14.75
CA GLU A 40 22.03 -4.18 15.92
C GLU A 40 22.05 -5.71 15.83
N SER A 41 21.58 -6.28 14.70
CA SER A 41 21.45 -7.73 14.48
C SER A 41 20.45 -8.42 15.43
N ALA A 42 19.60 -7.66 16.12
CA ALA A 42 18.51 -8.16 16.97
C ALA A 42 17.27 -8.49 16.11
N TYR A 43 17.44 -9.41 15.16
CA TYR A 43 16.46 -9.69 14.09
C TYR A 43 15.10 -10.14 14.60
N ASP A 44 15.04 -10.99 15.64
CA ASP A 44 13.78 -11.43 16.23
C ASP A 44 13.00 -10.24 16.83
N SER A 45 13.72 -9.36 17.53
CA SER A 45 13.12 -8.15 18.11
C SER A 45 12.66 -7.17 17.04
N ALA A 46 13.46 -6.98 15.97
CA ALA A 46 13.09 -6.16 14.83
C ALA A 46 11.80 -6.67 14.18
N LEU A 47 11.69 -7.99 13.99
CA LEU A 47 10.53 -8.63 13.40
C LEU A 47 9.24 -8.34 14.19
N VAL A 48 9.29 -8.47 15.53
CA VAL A 48 8.14 -8.18 16.40
C VAL A 48 7.66 -6.74 16.21
N VAL A 49 8.61 -5.78 16.10
CA VAL A 49 8.25 -4.37 15.89
C VAL A 49 7.69 -4.13 14.49
N TYR A 50 8.27 -4.70 13.43
CA TYR A 50 7.72 -4.61 12.08
C TYR A 50 6.31 -5.21 11.99
N GLU A 51 6.08 -6.38 12.58
CA GLU A 51 4.76 -7.02 12.60
C GLU A 51 3.72 -6.18 13.37
N SER A 52 4.16 -5.48 14.43
CA SER A 52 3.28 -4.55 15.14
C SER A 52 2.78 -3.39 14.26
N ILE A 53 3.59 -2.95 13.28
CA ILE A 53 3.21 -1.94 12.29
C ILE A 53 2.15 -2.52 11.34
N LEU A 54 2.35 -3.75 10.85
CA LEU A 54 1.37 -4.43 10.00
C LEU A 54 0.04 -4.66 10.73
N ASN A 55 0.08 -5.07 12.00
CA ASN A 55 -1.11 -5.30 12.83
C ASN A 55 -1.92 -4.03 13.11
N LYS A 56 -1.28 -2.86 13.01
CA LYS A 56 -1.95 -1.54 13.04
C LYS A 56 -2.56 -1.14 11.68
N GLY A 57 -2.47 -2.00 10.67
CA GLY A 57 -3.03 -1.77 9.33
C GLY A 57 -2.13 -0.97 8.38
N TYR A 58 -0.89 -0.67 8.77
CA TYR A 58 0.06 0.05 7.91
C TYR A 58 0.86 -0.93 7.05
N SER A 59 0.97 -0.63 5.76
CA SER A 59 1.76 -1.43 4.83
C SER A 59 2.44 -0.54 3.79
N SER A 60 3.66 -0.90 3.41
CA SER A 60 4.42 -0.24 2.33
C SER A 60 5.40 -1.23 1.71
N ALA A 61 5.86 -0.94 0.49
CA ALA A 61 6.88 -1.74 -0.16
C ALA A 61 8.15 -1.84 0.69
N SER A 62 8.61 -0.73 1.26
CA SER A 62 9.80 -0.68 2.11
C SER A 62 9.64 -1.48 3.42
N LEU A 63 8.44 -1.44 4.04
CA LEU A 63 8.16 -2.23 5.24
C LEU A 63 8.24 -3.74 4.92
N TYR A 64 7.60 -4.18 3.83
CA TYR A 64 7.67 -5.58 3.41
C TYR A 64 9.08 -6.00 3.03
N TYR A 65 9.84 -5.15 2.34
CA TYR A 65 11.24 -5.39 2.03
C TYR A 65 12.09 -5.60 3.29
N ASN A 66 11.95 -4.74 4.30
CA ASN A 66 12.69 -4.86 5.56
C ASN A 66 12.32 -6.10 6.36
N ILE A 67 11.04 -6.49 6.36
CA ILE A 67 10.58 -7.75 6.95
C ILE A 67 11.20 -8.94 6.18
N GLY A 68 11.20 -8.90 4.86
CA GLY A 68 11.85 -9.91 4.01
C GLY A 68 13.32 -10.08 4.33
N ASN A 69 14.05 -8.96 4.43
CA ASN A 69 15.46 -8.95 4.84
C ASN A 69 15.66 -9.54 6.25
N THR A 70 14.75 -9.24 7.18
CA THR A 70 14.82 -9.76 8.54
C THR A 70 14.64 -11.27 8.57
N TYR A 71 13.64 -11.80 7.86
CA TYR A 71 13.46 -13.24 7.72
C TYR A 71 14.64 -13.92 7.01
N TYR A 72 15.23 -13.27 6.00
CA TYR A 72 16.43 -13.77 5.34
C TYR A 72 17.61 -13.92 6.32
N LYS A 73 17.85 -12.90 7.18
CA LYS A 73 18.87 -12.96 8.22
C LYS A 73 18.62 -14.06 9.26
N LEU A 74 17.35 -14.33 9.57
CA LEU A 74 16.90 -15.45 10.41
C LEU A 74 16.96 -16.80 9.68
N ARG A 75 17.41 -16.86 8.44
CA ARG A 75 17.43 -18.05 7.56
C ARG A 75 16.06 -18.67 7.32
N ASN A 76 15.00 -17.91 7.53
CA ASN A 76 13.64 -18.33 7.22
C ASN A 76 13.28 -17.88 5.78
N TYR A 77 13.91 -18.55 4.81
CA TYR A 77 13.80 -18.19 3.40
C TYR A 77 12.37 -18.20 2.84
N PRO A 78 11.49 -19.16 3.20
CA PRO A 78 10.11 -19.14 2.71
C PRO A 78 9.36 -17.85 3.09
N PHE A 79 9.53 -17.37 4.32
CA PHE A 79 8.92 -16.11 4.74
C PHE A 79 9.62 -14.90 4.13
N ALA A 80 10.93 -14.94 3.94
CA ALA A 80 11.66 -13.89 3.22
C ALA A 80 11.10 -13.71 1.79
N ILE A 81 10.93 -14.82 1.05
CA ILE A 81 10.33 -14.84 -0.29
C ILE A 81 8.93 -14.24 -0.27
N LEU A 82 8.06 -14.69 0.66
CA LEU A 82 6.71 -14.17 0.79
C LEU A 82 6.66 -12.64 0.95
N TYR A 83 7.55 -12.09 1.77
CA TYR A 83 7.57 -10.65 2.03
C TYR A 83 8.23 -9.84 0.92
N TYR A 84 9.24 -10.38 0.22
CA TYR A 84 9.76 -9.77 -1.00
C TYR A 84 8.71 -9.72 -2.10
N GLU A 85 7.94 -10.78 -2.30
CA GLU A 85 6.82 -10.82 -3.24
C GLU A 85 5.75 -9.76 -2.89
N LYS A 86 5.41 -9.60 -1.60
CA LYS A 86 4.50 -8.53 -1.15
C LYS A 86 5.07 -7.14 -1.41
N SER A 87 6.37 -6.96 -1.25
CA SER A 87 7.05 -5.70 -1.57
C SER A 87 6.96 -5.39 -3.05
N LEU A 88 7.29 -6.35 -3.92
CA LEU A 88 7.25 -6.19 -5.38
C LEU A 88 5.82 -5.99 -5.90
N LYS A 89 4.81 -6.51 -5.22
CA LYS A 89 3.42 -6.23 -5.58
C LYS A 89 3.06 -4.75 -5.43
N LEU A 90 3.69 -4.03 -4.49
CA LEU A 90 3.50 -2.60 -4.28
C LEU A 90 4.47 -1.74 -5.08
N ASP A 91 5.68 -2.24 -5.31
CA ASP A 91 6.72 -1.58 -6.11
C ASP A 91 7.44 -2.60 -7.01
N PRO A 92 6.87 -2.90 -8.20
CA PRO A 92 7.40 -3.93 -9.10
C PRO A 92 8.80 -3.64 -9.67
N LYS A 93 9.25 -2.38 -9.62
CA LYS A 93 10.53 -1.95 -10.19
C LYS A 93 11.67 -1.89 -9.19
N ASN A 94 11.46 -2.30 -7.97
CA ASN A 94 12.49 -2.28 -6.93
C ASN A 94 13.54 -3.36 -7.20
N GLU A 95 14.67 -2.97 -7.77
CA GLU A 95 15.77 -3.87 -8.17
C GLU A 95 16.37 -4.59 -6.96
N ASP A 96 16.52 -3.90 -5.81
CA ASP A 96 17.06 -4.51 -4.59
C ASP A 96 16.18 -5.65 -4.09
N THR A 97 14.85 -5.45 -4.16
CA THR A 97 13.90 -6.48 -3.74
C THR A 97 13.90 -7.66 -4.71
N GLN A 98 13.99 -7.41 -6.03
CA GLN A 98 14.10 -8.47 -7.03
C GLN A 98 15.35 -9.31 -6.82
N HIS A 99 16.49 -8.66 -6.62
CA HIS A 99 17.76 -9.33 -6.36
C HIS A 99 17.72 -10.18 -5.08
N ASN A 100 17.21 -9.62 -3.98
CA ASN A 100 17.10 -10.34 -2.72
C ASN A 100 16.12 -11.51 -2.79
N LEU A 101 15.04 -11.39 -3.56
CA LEU A 101 14.11 -12.48 -3.84
C LEU A 101 14.80 -13.62 -4.58
N GLU A 102 15.58 -13.31 -5.61
CA GLU A 102 16.33 -14.30 -6.39
C GLU A 102 17.30 -15.07 -5.48
N ILE A 103 18.06 -14.34 -4.64
CA ILE A 103 18.98 -14.96 -3.68
C ILE A 103 18.22 -15.86 -2.69
N ALA A 104 17.12 -15.37 -2.10
CA ALA A 104 16.33 -16.14 -1.13
C ALA A 104 15.76 -17.42 -1.75
N THR A 105 15.30 -17.33 -2.99
CA THR A 105 14.74 -18.46 -3.75
C THR A 105 15.79 -19.54 -4.03
N ALA A 106 17.06 -19.16 -4.21
CA ALA A 106 18.14 -20.11 -4.43
C ALA A 106 18.41 -21.02 -3.22
N PHE A 107 18.03 -20.59 -2.00
CA PHE A 107 18.16 -21.38 -0.77
C PHE A 107 16.98 -22.34 -0.51
N VAL A 108 15.88 -22.21 -1.27
CA VAL A 108 14.74 -23.14 -1.14
C VAL A 108 14.94 -24.29 -2.10
N SER A 109 15.11 -25.50 -1.54
CA SER A 109 15.42 -26.72 -2.29
C SER A 109 14.31 -27.21 -3.22
N ASP A 110 13.07 -26.73 -2.98
CA ASP A 110 11.90 -27.17 -3.75
C ASP A 110 11.65 -26.20 -4.92
N LYS A 111 12.40 -26.41 -5.99
CA LYS A 111 12.11 -25.77 -7.29
C LYS A 111 10.92 -26.47 -7.92
N ILE A 112 9.71 -26.03 -7.58
CA ILE A 112 8.54 -26.36 -8.40
C ILE A 112 8.82 -25.76 -9.78
N GLU A 113 9.07 -26.59 -10.79
CA GLU A 113 9.16 -26.13 -12.16
C GLU A 113 7.89 -25.36 -12.50
N ALA A 114 8.03 -24.06 -12.70
CA ALA A 114 6.89 -23.22 -13.02
C ALA A 114 6.22 -23.75 -14.28
N VAL A 115 4.96 -24.17 -14.16
CA VAL A 115 4.15 -24.54 -15.33
C VAL A 115 4.16 -23.34 -16.28
N PRO A 116 4.45 -23.55 -17.60
CA PRO A 116 4.49 -22.47 -18.56
C PRO A 116 3.21 -21.64 -18.48
N GLU A 117 3.34 -20.38 -18.09
CA GLU A 117 2.18 -19.50 -17.97
C GLU A 117 1.61 -19.19 -19.37
N LEU A 118 0.29 -19.12 -19.46
CA LEU A 118 -0.38 -18.64 -20.66
C LEU A 118 0.16 -17.25 -21.04
N PHE A 119 0.51 -17.03 -22.30
CA PHE A 119 1.09 -15.76 -22.77
C PHE A 119 0.25 -14.52 -22.38
N ILE A 120 -1.08 -14.68 -22.29
CA ILE A 120 -2.01 -13.61 -21.87
C ILE A 120 -1.72 -13.19 -20.41
N LYS A 121 -1.46 -14.17 -19.51
CA LYS A 121 -1.15 -13.90 -18.11
C LYS A 121 0.20 -13.18 -17.98
N THR A 122 1.20 -13.64 -18.71
CA THR A 122 2.53 -13.00 -18.74
C THR A 122 2.43 -11.58 -19.30
N TRP A 123 1.68 -11.39 -20.40
CA TRP A 123 1.45 -10.06 -20.97
C TRP A 123 0.72 -9.13 -19.98
N TRP A 124 -0.33 -9.62 -19.32
CA TRP A 124 -1.07 -8.85 -18.32
C TRP A 124 -0.21 -8.49 -17.11
N ASN A 125 0.59 -9.43 -16.59
CA ASN A 125 1.52 -9.19 -15.51
C ASN A 125 2.57 -8.14 -15.90
N ASN A 126 3.14 -8.24 -17.10
CA ASN A 126 4.09 -7.25 -17.59
C ASN A 126 3.46 -5.86 -17.70
N LEU A 127 2.23 -5.78 -18.22
CA LEU A 127 1.50 -4.51 -18.31
C LEU A 127 1.18 -3.92 -16.93
N SER A 128 0.66 -4.73 -16.01
CA SER A 128 0.29 -4.28 -14.66
C SER A 128 1.52 -3.87 -13.83
N ASN A 129 2.68 -4.48 -14.08
CA ASN A 129 3.93 -4.20 -13.37
C ASN A 129 4.75 -3.04 -13.97
N ILE A 130 4.28 -2.40 -15.07
CA ILE A 130 4.95 -1.20 -15.61
C ILE A 130 5.02 -0.08 -14.57
N PHE A 131 3.98 0.05 -13.77
CA PHE A 131 3.89 1.08 -12.72
C PHE A 131 3.54 0.46 -11.37
N SER A 132 3.90 1.16 -10.29
CA SER A 132 3.47 0.79 -8.94
C SER A 132 1.94 0.91 -8.79
N ALA A 133 1.37 0.20 -7.83
CA ALA A 133 -0.07 0.26 -7.55
C ALA A 133 -0.56 1.70 -7.25
N ASN A 134 0.27 2.49 -6.55
CA ASN A 134 -0.04 3.90 -6.27
C ASN A 134 -0.08 4.74 -7.55
N THR A 135 0.82 4.49 -8.51
CA THR A 135 0.83 5.19 -9.80
C THR A 135 -0.42 4.85 -10.61
N TRP A 136 -0.80 3.56 -10.66
CA TRP A 136 -2.04 3.12 -11.31
C TRP A 136 -3.28 3.78 -10.68
N ALA A 137 -3.36 3.83 -9.36
CA ALA A 137 -4.45 4.48 -8.64
C ALA A 137 -4.53 5.99 -8.96
N THR A 138 -3.39 6.68 -8.97
CA THR A 138 -3.33 8.10 -9.31
C THR A 138 -3.75 8.37 -10.75
N MET A 139 -3.29 7.55 -11.70
CA MET A 139 -3.68 7.65 -13.11
C MET A 139 -5.18 7.42 -13.29
N SER A 140 -5.74 6.40 -12.65
CA SER A 140 -7.19 6.13 -12.68
C SER A 140 -8.00 7.29 -12.13
N LEU A 141 -7.57 7.91 -11.02
CA LEU A 141 -8.23 9.07 -10.44
C LEU A 141 -8.22 10.28 -11.40
N VAL A 142 -7.09 10.54 -12.04
CA VAL A 142 -6.94 11.64 -13.02
C VAL A 142 -7.84 11.41 -14.24
N ILE A 143 -7.85 10.19 -14.79
CA ILE A 143 -8.67 9.84 -15.96
C ILE A 143 -10.15 9.97 -15.62
N THR A 144 -10.56 9.50 -14.43
CA THR A 144 -11.94 9.64 -13.93
C THR A 144 -12.33 11.12 -13.79
N GLY A 145 -11.45 11.96 -13.26
CA GLY A 145 -11.67 13.40 -13.18
C GLY A 145 -11.85 14.06 -14.56
N LEU A 146 -11.02 13.68 -15.53
CA LEU A 146 -11.15 14.14 -16.91
C LEU A 146 -12.46 13.67 -17.57
N PHE A 147 -12.89 12.45 -17.29
CA PHE A 147 -14.20 11.95 -17.75
C PHE A 147 -15.35 12.84 -17.26
N PHE A 148 -15.41 13.16 -15.96
CA PHE A 148 -16.43 14.03 -15.43
C PHE A 148 -16.37 15.45 -15.97
N ALA A 149 -15.16 15.99 -16.19
CA ALA A 149 -14.98 17.30 -16.83
C ALA A 149 -15.52 17.30 -18.28
N CYS A 150 -15.21 16.28 -19.08
CA CYS A 150 -15.74 16.13 -20.43
C CYS A 150 -17.26 15.97 -20.43
N LEU A 151 -17.82 15.21 -19.50
CA LEU A 151 -19.27 15.05 -19.33
C LEU A 151 -19.94 16.38 -18.98
N PHE A 152 -19.37 17.15 -18.07
CA PHE A 152 -19.86 18.48 -17.71
C PHE A 152 -19.86 19.43 -18.92
N LEU A 153 -18.75 19.45 -19.68
CA LEU A 153 -18.65 20.24 -20.90
C LEU A 153 -19.66 19.80 -21.97
N TYR A 154 -19.89 18.50 -22.12
CA TYR A 154 -20.94 17.96 -23.00
C TYR A 154 -22.33 18.50 -22.64
N LEU A 155 -22.67 18.50 -21.34
CA LEU A 155 -23.99 18.97 -20.87
C LEU A 155 -24.16 20.47 -21.03
N THR A 156 -23.11 21.26 -20.88
CA THR A 156 -23.15 22.74 -20.93
C THR A 156 -22.86 23.32 -22.31
N ALA A 157 -22.30 22.55 -23.24
CA ALA A 157 -21.95 23.00 -24.58
C ALA A 157 -23.17 23.50 -25.38
N ARG A 158 -23.02 24.63 -26.05
CA ARG A 158 -24.05 25.22 -26.90
C ARG A 158 -23.95 24.77 -28.36
N THR A 159 -22.77 24.36 -28.82
CA THR A 159 -22.54 24.00 -30.22
C THR A 159 -22.58 22.49 -30.45
N ARG A 160 -23.19 22.04 -31.56
CA ARG A 160 -23.28 20.62 -31.92
C ARG A 160 -21.90 19.97 -32.11
N ALA A 161 -20.93 20.71 -32.65
CA ALA A 161 -19.58 20.21 -32.86
C ALA A 161 -18.88 19.89 -31.53
N LEU A 162 -18.96 20.77 -30.54
CA LEU A 162 -18.38 20.58 -29.23
C LEU A 162 -19.04 19.41 -28.47
N LYS A 163 -20.37 19.28 -28.54
CA LYS A 163 -21.08 18.14 -27.97
C LYS A 163 -20.59 16.83 -28.55
N LYS A 164 -20.47 16.74 -29.88
CA LYS A 164 -20.01 15.52 -30.55
C LYS A 164 -18.59 15.15 -30.13
N SER A 165 -17.68 16.13 -30.08
CA SER A 165 -16.29 15.91 -29.62
C SER A 165 -16.24 15.42 -28.18
N MET A 166 -16.92 16.10 -27.25
CA MET A 166 -16.90 15.74 -25.83
C MET A 166 -17.54 14.37 -25.55
N PHE A 167 -18.56 13.98 -26.35
CA PHE A 167 -19.15 12.63 -26.26
C PHE A 167 -18.13 11.54 -26.62
N PHE A 168 -17.43 11.68 -27.73
CA PHE A 168 -16.44 10.68 -28.14
C PHE A 168 -15.24 10.63 -27.19
N THR A 169 -14.77 11.78 -26.70
CA THR A 169 -13.68 11.80 -25.70
C THR A 169 -14.09 11.15 -24.39
N SER A 170 -15.30 11.40 -23.90
CA SER A 170 -15.80 10.74 -22.69
C SER A 170 -15.95 9.22 -22.86
N LEU A 171 -16.40 8.78 -24.04
CA LEU A 171 -16.51 7.35 -24.36
C LEU A 171 -15.16 6.65 -24.38
N ILE A 172 -14.12 7.29 -24.95
CA ILE A 172 -12.75 6.76 -24.94
C ILE A 172 -12.21 6.69 -23.51
N LEU A 173 -12.41 7.73 -22.70
CA LEU A 173 -11.94 7.76 -21.33
C LEU A 173 -12.57 6.67 -20.46
N ILE A 174 -13.86 6.35 -20.63
CA ILE A 174 -14.51 5.27 -19.88
C ILE A 174 -13.95 3.91 -20.25
N ILE A 175 -13.63 3.67 -21.54
CA ILE A 175 -13.02 2.41 -22.00
C ILE A 175 -11.63 2.23 -21.43
N ILE A 176 -10.88 3.32 -21.20
CA ILE A 176 -9.52 3.26 -20.63
C ILE A 176 -9.57 2.97 -19.11
N THR A 177 -10.66 3.35 -18.43
CA THR A 177 -10.80 3.17 -16.96
C THR A 177 -11.41 1.83 -16.56
N THR A 178 -12.02 1.11 -17.51
CA THR A 178 -12.56 -0.25 -17.29
C THR A 178 -11.53 -1.32 -17.57
#